data_8f148b4e1c6367415c4dbf333a17aa1d
#
_entry.id   8f148b4e1c6367415c4dbf333a17aa1d
#
_cell.length_a   1.000
_cell.length_b   1.000
_cell.length_c   1.000
_cell.angle_alpha   90.00
_cell.angle_beta   90.00
_cell.angle_gamma   90.00
#
_symmetry.space_group_name_H-M   'P 1'
#
loop_
_entity.id
_entity.type
_entity.pdbx_description
1 polymer ?
#
loop_
_entity_poly.entity_id
_entity_poly.type
_entity_poly.pdbx_seq_one_letter_code
_entity_poly.pdbx_strand_id
1 'polypeptide(L)'
;MANADLISYDLESYPSDLLKLVESLENRSDELDSPVRLNLLKCTIYELDLAAKGFRNVYQRVFTSNKQSSKWFDRMNRQLMDLEKSFIHKTGLQDRPWNRSLFTAEDPFSGYGSWMLPDLRYELEHRSTENIQKWESTYVRAVETLGSRIRKITESLSSLG
;
A
#
# COMPACT_ATOMS: atom_id res chain seq x y z
N MET A 1 33.31 -9.08 -3.65
CA MET A 1 31.92 -9.42 -4.02
C MET A 1 31.03 -8.84 -2.94
N ALA A 2 30.17 -7.86 -3.28
CA ALA A 2 29.20 -7.36 -2.31
C ALA A 2 28.26 -8.52 -1.96
N ASN A 3 28.15 -8.85 -0.68
CA ASN A 3 27.08 -9.74 -0.22
C ASN A 3 25.75 -9.08 -0.60
N ALA A 4 24.96 -9.75 -1.41
CA ALA A 4 23.60 -9.31 -1.68
C ALA A 4 22.78 -9.65 -0.43
N ASP A 5 22.69 -8.68 0.48
CA ASP A 5 21.84 -8.81 1.65
C ASP A 5 20.37 -8.61 1.26
N LEU A 6 19.47 -9.28 1.96
CA LEU A 6 18.04 -9.05 1.79
C LEU A 6 17.70 -7.64 2.23
N ILE A 7 16.96 -6.90 1.37
CA ILE A 7 16.52 -5.54 1.69
C ILE A 7 15.67 -5.57 2.96
N SER A 8 16.05 -4.78 3.95
CA SER A 8 15.24 -4.58 5.15
C SER A 8 14.04 -3.71 4.79
N TYR A 9 12.88 -4.34 4.61
CA TYR A 9 11.63 -3.66 4.33
C TYR A 9 10.78 -3.62 5.60
N ASP A 10 10.49 -2.43 6.10
CA ASP A 10 9.52 -2.25 7.19
C ASP A 10 8.10 -2.28 6.63
N LEU A 11 7.57 -3.49 6.49
CA LEU A 11 6.18 -3.68 6.07
C LEU A 11 5.20 -3.58 7.24
N GLU A 12 5.68 -3.54 8.48
CA GLU A 12 4.84 -3.63 9.67
C GLU A 12 4.22 -2.29 10.05
N SER A 13 4.94 -1.19 9.84
CA SER A 13 4.42 0.17 10.08
C SER A 13 3.41 0.59 9.02
N TYR A 14 3.54 0.07 7.80
CA TYR A 14 2.78 0.51 6.64
C TYR A 14 1.25 0.40 6.78
N PRO A 15 0.66 -0.71 7.29
CA PRO A 15 -0.78 -0.80 7.50
C PRO A 15 -1.30 0.23 8.50
N SER A 16 -0.56 0.47 9.59
CA SER A 16 -0.96 1.45 10.61
C SER A 16 -0.94 2.88 10.07
N ASP A 17 0.06 3.21 9.24
CA ASP A 17 0.16 4.53 8.63
C ASP A 17 -0.93 4.72 7.56
N LEU A 18 -1.22 3.68 6.78
CA LEU A 18 -2.32 3.73 5.80
C LEU A 18 -3.68 3.90 6.50
N LEU A 19 -3.88 3.25 7.66
CA LEU A 19 -5.09 3.40 8.46
C LEU A 19 -5.26 4.84 8.96
N LYS A 20 -4.19 5.47 9.48
CA LYS A 20 -4.21 6.89 9.90
C LYS A 20 -4.59 7.83 8.74
N LEU A 21 -4.10 7.54 7.53
CA LEU A 21 -4.47 8.33 6.35
C LEU A 21 -5.96 8.19 6.02
N VAL A 22 -6.52 6.99 6.10
CA VAL A 22 -7.96 6.76 5.90
C VAL A 22 -8.78 7.47 6.96
N GLU A 23 -8.40 7.39 8.24
CA GLU A 23 -9.05 8.09 9.34
C GLU A 23 -8.98 9.62 9.16
N SER A 24 -7.85 10.14 8.69
CA SER A 24 -7.70 11.56 8.36
C SER A 24 -8.66 12.01 7.25
N LEU A 25 -8.90 11.18 6.24
CA LEU A 25 -9.89 11.46 5.20
C LEU A 25 -11.31 11.43 5.73
N GLU A 26 -11.67 10.47 6.59
CA GLU A 26 -12.99 10.41 7.23
C GLU A 26 -13.24 11.66 8.10
N ASN A 27 -12.26 12.07 8.91
CA ASN A 27 -12.34 13.30 9.71
C ASN A 27 -12.50 14.52 8.81
N ARG A 28 -11.76 14.59 7.70
CA ARG A 28 -11.90 15.69 6.74
C ARG A 28 -13.29 15.72 6.10
N SER A 29 -13.89 14.58 5.84
CA SER A 29 -15.25 14.49 5.31
C SER A 29 -16.30 15.03 6.30
N ASP A 30 -16.09 14.78 7.59
CA ASP A 30 -16.95 15.32 8.66
C ASP A 30 -16.83 16.87 8.75
N GLU A 31 -15.60 17.40 8.63
CA GLU A 31 -15.37 18.86 8.58
C GLU A 31 -16.05 19.55 7.38
N LEU A 32 -16.22 18.83 6.28
CA LEU A 32 -16.86 19.32 5.06
C LEU A 32 -18.38 19.13 5.04
N ASP A 33 -18.98 18.68 6.16
CA ASP A 33 -20.41 18.35 6.26
C ASP A 33 -20.88 17.29 5.24
N SER A 34 -19.96 16.42 4.82
CA SER A 34 -20.22 15.34 3.85
C SER A 34 -19.63 14.03 4.34
N PRO A 35 -20.15 13.44 5.44
CA PRO A 35 -19.53 12.34 6.13
C PRO A 35 -19.42 11.09 5.25
N VAL A 36 -18.20 10.61 5.07
CA VAL A 36 -17.86 9.37 4.35
C VAL A 36 -17.25 8.38 5.34
N ARG A 37 -17.53 7.10 5.14
CA ARG A 37 -16.95 6.01 5.92
C ARG A 37 -16.37 4.97 4.96
N LEU A 38 -15.07 4.72 5.11
CA LEU A 38 -14.28 3.83 4.25
C LEU A 38 -14.06 2.47 4.94
N ASN A 39 -15.17 1.86 5.39
CA ASN A 39 -15.13 0.66 6.21
C ASN A 39 -14.52 -0.54 5.48
N LEU A 40 -14.82 -0.70 4.18
CA LEU A 40 -14.26 -1.80 3.39
C LEU A 40 -12.75 -1.66 3.26
N LEU A 41 -12.26 -0.45 2.99
CA LEU A 41 -10.83 -0.18 2.91
C LEU A 41 -10.14 -0.42 4.26
N LYS A 42 -10.74 0.02 5.38
CA LYS A 42 -10.20 -0.26 6.73
C LYS A 42 -10.11 -1.76 7.03
N CYS A 43 -11.15 -2.51 6.72
CA CYS A 43 -11.13 -3.98 6.88
C CYS A 43 -9.99 -4.60 6.05
N THR A 44 -9.80 -4.15 4.82
CA THR A 44 -8.74 -4.67 3.94
C THR A 44 -7.35 -4.31 4.46
N ILE A 45 -7.19 -3.15 5.09
CA ILE A 45 -5.93 -2.75 5.75
C ILE A 45 -5.62 -3.65 6.97
N TYR A 46 -6.61 -4.06 7.74
CA TYR A 46 -6.40 -5.05 8.81
C TYR A 46 -5.92 -6.41 8.28
N GLU A 47 -6.45 -6.86 7.13
CA GLU A 47 -5.95 -8.07 6.46
C GLU A 47 -4.49 -7.89 5.97
N LEU A 48 -4.14 -6.70 5.52
CA LEU A 48 -2.76 -6.36 5.16
C LEU A 48 -1.83 -6.43 6.38
N ASP A 49 -2.26 -5.94 7.54
CA ASP A 49 -1.50 -5.99 8.78
C ASP A 49 -1.17 -7.43 9.18
N LEU A 50 -2.14 -8.35 9.05
CA LEU A 50 -1.91 -9.77 9.29
C LEU A 50 -0.87 -10.35 8.33
N ALA A 51 -0.90 -9.98 7.06
CA ALA A 51 0.07 -10.41 6.07
C ALA A 51 1.48 -9.86 6.37
N ALA A 52 1.59 -8.59 6.78
CA ALA A 52 2.85 -7.96 7.15
C ALA A 52 3.49 -8.60 8.39
N LYS A 53 2.70 -8.89 9.42
CA LYS A 53 3.14 -9.63 10.61
C LYS A 53 3.62 -11.04 10.29
N GLY A 54 2.89 -11.74 9.42
CA GLY A 54 3.29 -13.06 8.92
C GLY A 54 4.64 -13.03 8.20
N PHE A 55 4.84 -12.04 7.33
CA PHE A 55 6.10 -11.82 6.63
C PHE A 55 7.25 -11.58 7.62
N ARG A 56 7.09 -10.69 8.57
CA ARG A 56 8.12 -10.37 9.57
C ARG A 56 8.58 -11.62 10.33
N ASN A 57 7.64 -12.45 10.80
CA ASN A 57 7.95 -13.66 11.54
C ASN A 57 8.80 -14.67 10.75
N VAL A 58 8.50 -14.80 9.45
CA VAL A 58 9.26 -15.68 8.57
C VAL A 58 10.60 -15.04 8.19
N TYR A 59 10.60 -13.76 7.86
CA TYR A 59 11.79 -13.00 7.53
C TYR A 59 12.86 -13.12 8.62
N GLN A 60 12.50 -12.89 9.89
CA GLN A 60 13.41 -12.98 11.03
C GLN A 60 14.04 -14.38 11.16
N ARG A 61 13.26 -15.46 10.95
CA ARG A 61 13.76 -16.83 11.00
C ARG A 61 14.76 -17.13 9.89
N VAL A 62 14.45 -16.73 8.68
CA VAL A 62 15.31 -16.96 7.51
C VAL A 62 16.59 -16.14 7.59
N PHE A 63 16.52 -14.91 8.07
CA PHE A 63 17.68 -14.02 8.19
C PHE A 63 18.70 -14.55 9.21
N THR A 64 18.25 -15.19 10.29
CA THR A 64 19.14 -15.78 11.29
C THR A 64 19.82 -17.09 10.82
N SER A 65 19.31 -17.75 9.80
CA SER A 65 19.84 -19.04 9.33
C SER A 65 21.05 -18.97 8.38
N ASN A 66 21.32 -17.81 7.78
CA ASN A 66 22.50 -17.45 6.95
C ASN A 66 22.91 -18.46 5.85
N LYS A 67 21.97 -19.25 5.32
CA LYS A 67 22.24 -20.37 4.39
C LYS A 67 21.91 -20.09 2.92
N GLN A 68 21.50 -18.86 2.58
CA GLN A 68 20.91 -18.57 1.26
C GLN A 68 21.96 -18.14 0.23
N SER A 69 21.71 -18.47 -1.04
CA SER A 69 22.60 -18.05 -2.14
C SER A 69 22.33 -16.59 -2.56
N SER A 70 23.35 -15.93 -3.11
CA SER A 70 23.23 -14.57 -3.67
C SER A 70 22.08 -14.45 -4.70
N LYS A 71 21.92 -15.44 -5.58
CA LYS A 71 20.84 -15.46 -6.59
C LYS A 71 19.45 -15.49 -5.96
N TRP A 72 19.33 -16.13 -4.80
CA TRP A 72 18.08 -16.16 -4.06
C TRP A 72 17.75 -14.79 -3.48
N PHE A 73 18.73 -14.10 -2.86
CA PHE A 73 18.56 -12.74 -2.36
C PHE A 73 18.16 -11.78 -3.48
N ASP A 74 18.80 -11.85 -4.64
CA ASP A 74 18.45 -11.01 -5.80
C ASP A 74 17.00 -11.21 -6.26
N ARG A 75 16.52 -12.47 -6.22
CA ARG A 75 15.13 -12.78 -6.57
C ARG A 75 14.15 -12.20 -5.55
N MET A 76 14.42 -12.37 -4.26
CA MET A 76 13.57 -11.86 -3.18
C MET A 76 13.54 -10.33 -3.18
N ASN A 77 14.69 -9.70 -3.33
CA ASN A 77 14.80 -8.24 -3.40
C ASN A 77 13.96 -7.67 -4.55
N ARG A 78 13.99 -8.30 -5.73
CA ARG A 78 13.12 -7.90 -6.84
C ARG A 78 11.64 -8.02 -6.50
N GLN A 79 11.22 -9.08 -5.82
CA GLN A 79 9.82 -9.23 -5.39
C GLN A 79 9.41 -8.17 -4.36
N LEU A 80 10.32 -7.82 -3.43
CA LEU A 80 10.08 -6.74 -2.46
C LEU A 80 9.96 -5.38 -3.15
N MET A 81 10.85 -5.07 -4.10
CA MET A 81 10.79 -3.84 -4.89
C MET A 81 9.50 -3.75 -5.73
N ASP A 82 8.94 -4.88 -6.17
CA ASP A 82 7.70 -4.91 -6.94
C ASP A 82 6.44 -4.66 -6.09
N LEU A 83 6.54 -4.60 -4.76
CA LEU A 83 5.39 -4.34 -3.87
C LEU A 83 4.77 -2.97 -4.14
N GLU A 84 5.58 -1.94 -4.39
CA GLU A 84 5.11 -0.57 -4.70
C GLU A 84 4.20 -0.51 -5.93
N LYS A 85 4.40 -1.42 -6.91
CA LYS A 85 3.57 -1.52 -8.10
C LYS A 85 2.11 -1.87 -7.82
N SER A 86 1.78 -2.27 -6.58
CA SER A 86 0.41 -2.50 -6.14
C SER A 86 -0.42 -1.22 -6.11
N PHE A 87 0.23 -0.07 -5.94
CA PHE A 87 -0.40 1.24 -5.90
C PHE A 87 -0.27 2.04 -7.21
N ILE A 88 -0.10 1.33 -8.33
CA ILE A 88 -0.07 1.96 -9.66
C ILE A 88 -1.40 1.71 -10.37
N HIS A 89 -2.16 2.77 -10.64
CA HIS A 89 -3.40 2.70 -11.40
C HIS A 89 -3.13 2.62 -12.91
N LYS A 90 -3.87 1.76 -13.61
CA LYS A 90 -3.60 1.50 -15.04
C LYS A 90 -3.87 2.70 -15.94
N THR A 91 -4.93 3.43 -15.68
CA THR A 91 -5.41 4.56 -16.51
C THR A 91 -5.09 5.92 -15.91
N GLY A 92 -4.42 5.96 -14.76
CA GLY A 92 -4.14 7.19 -14.03
C GLY A 92 -5.27 7.66 -13.14
N LEU A 93 -5.06 8.78 -12.46
CA LEU A 93 -5.99 9.40 -11.54
C LEU A 93 -7.09 10.17 -12.30
N GLN A 94 -8.17 10.47 -11.62
CA GLN A 94 -9.28 11.27 -12.17
C GLN A 94 -8.75 12.64 -12.61
N ASP A 95 -9.10 13.03 -13.83
CA ASP A 95 -8.67 14.28 -14.50
C ASP A 95 -7.15 14.45 -14.64
N ARG A 96 -6.36 13.43 -14.24
CA ARG A 96 -4.88 13.41 -14.28
C ARG A 96 -4.36 12.05 -14.77
N PRO A 97 -4.62 11.66 -16.02
CA PRO A 97 -4.26 10.32 -16.52
C PRO A 97 -2.74 10.06 -16.59
N TRP A 98 -1.94 11.11 -16.55
CA TRP A 98 -0.47 11.00 -16.49
C TRP A 98 0.04 10.61 -15.09
N ASN A 99 -0.70 10.94 -14.02
CA ASN A 99 -0.36 10.53 -12.66
C ASN A 99 -1.01 9.17 -12.34
N ARG A 100 -0.20 8.18 -12.03
CA ARG A 100 -0.66 6.81 -11.79
C ARG A 100 -0.53 6.34 -10.35
N SER A 101 0.09 7.12 -9.49
CA SER A 101 0.24 6.74 -8.10
C SER A 101 -1.08 6.89 -7.35
N LEU A 102 -1.59 5.79 -6.80
CA LEU A 102 -2.72 5.78 -5.87
C LEU A 102 -2.31 6.22 -4.46
N PHE A 103 -1.01 6.21 -4.14
CA PHE A 103 -0.54 6.52 -2.80
C PHE A 103 -0.37 8.02 -2.58
N THR A 104 0.23 8.71 -3.53
CA THR A 104 0.46 10.16 -3.45
C THR A 104 0.38 10.81 -4.82
N ALA A 105 -0.11 12.03 -4.86
CA ALA A 105 -0.11 12.90 -6.03
C ALA A 105 -0.01 14.36 -5.61
N GLU A 106 0.35 15.22 -6.55
CA GLU A 106 0.32 16.67 -6.34
C GLU A 106 -1.11 17.15 -6.03
N ASP A 107 -1.20 18.14 -5.16
CA ASP A 107 -2.44 18.89 -4.93
C ASP A 107 -2.87 19.55 -6.24
N PRO A 108 -4.07 19.20 -6.79
CA PRO A 108 -4.50 19.72 -8.08
C PRO A 108 -4.82 21.22 -8.08
N PHE A 109 -4.99 21.84 -6.89
CA PHE A 109 -5.36 23.25 -6.76
C PHE A 109 -4.15 24.14 -6.56
N SER A 110 -3.18 23.73 -5.76
CA SER A 110 -2.03 24.56 -5.43
C SER A 110 -0.75 24.12 -6.17
N GLY A 111 -0.63 22.84 -6.53
CA GLY A 111 0.59 22.27 -7.10
C GLY A 111 1.80 22.21 -6.15
N TYR A 112 1.66 22.72 -4.93
CA TYR A 112 2.74 22.79 -3.94
C TYR A 112 2.68 21.74 -2.85
N GLY A 113 1.54 21.10 -2.67
CA GLY A 113 1.33 20.07 -1.67
C GLY A 113 1.26 18.68 -2.27
N SER A 114 1.47 17.66 -1.46
CA SER A 114 1.21 16.27 -1.83
C SER A 114 -0.04 15.78 -1.13
N TRP A 115 -0.95 15.21 -1.90
CA TRP A 115 -2.14 14.54 -1.37
C TRP A 115 -1.89 13.04 -1.24
N MET A 116 -2.16 12.52 -0.07
CA MET A 116 -2.20 11.09 0.16
C MET A 116 -3.60 10.55 -0.20
N LEU A 117 -3.65 9.35 -0.78
CA LEU A 117 -4.88 8.74 -1.30
C LEU A 117 -5.65 9.72 -2.22
N PRO A 118 -4.99 10.21 -3.28
CA PRO A 118 -5.34 11.46 -3.96
C PRO A 118 -6.75 11.49 -4.55
N ASP A 119 -7.27 10.38 -5.08
CA ASP A 119 -8.61 10.39 -5.69
C ASP A 119 -9.73 10.36 -4.65
N LEU A 120 -9.53 9.69 -3.51
CA LEU A 120 -10.49 9.80 -2.39
C LEU A 120 -10.52 11.22 -1.86
N ARG A 121 -9.35 11.84 -1.68
CA ARG A 121 -9.27 13.24 -1.24
C ARG A 121 -9.87 14.20 -2.25
N TYR A 122 -9.64 13.98 -3.55
CA TYR A 122 -10.21 14.77 -4.63
C TYR A 122 -11.74 14.79 -4.57
N GLU A 123 -12.39 13.64 -4.44
CA GLU A 123 -13.84 13.56 -4.32
C GLU A 123 -14.37 14.29 -3.08
N LEU A 124 -13.68 14.17 -1.94
CA LEU A 124 -14.06 14.87 -0.71
C LEU A 124 -13.99 16.41 -0.86
N GLU A 125 -12.87 16.92 -1.38
CA GLU A 125 -12.68 18.38 -1.53
C GLU A 125 -13.64 18.98 -2.58
N HIS A 126 -14.07 18.22 -3.58
CA HIS A 126 -15.10 18.63 -4.54
C HIS A 126 -16.53 18.43 -4.03
N ARG A 127 -16.68 17.91 -2.80
CA ARG A 127 -17.99 17.56 -2.22
C ARG A 127 -18.84 16.66 -3.12
N SER A 128 -18.18 15.84 -3.92
CA SER A 128 -18.80 14.83 -4.77
C SER A 128 -18.63 13.49 -4.11
N THR A 129 -19.73 12.84 -3.75
CA THR A 129 -19.70 11.48 -3.19
C THR A 129 -19.95 10.41 -4.25
N GLU A 130 -20.20 10.81 -5.49
CA GLU A 130 -20.61 9.90 -6.58
C GLU A 130 -19.57 8.83 -6.88
N ASN A 131 -18.29 9.19 -6.83
CA ASN A 131 -17.19 8.27 -7.15
C ASN A 131 -16.48 7.69 -5.93
N ILE A 132 -16.87 8.06 -4.71
CA ILE A 132 -16.21 7.58 -3.48
C ILE A 132 -16.18 6.05 -3.43
N GLN A 133 -17.30 5.37 -3.68
CA GLN A 133 -17.37 3.90 -3.65
C GLN A 133 -16.50 3.25 -4.75
N LYS A 134 -16.44 3.87 -5.92
CA LYS A 134 -15.57 3.43 -7.02
C LYS A 134 -14.10 3.54 -6.62
N TRP A 135 -13.71 4.67 -6.03
CA TRP A 135 -12.34 4.88 -5.59
C TRP A 135 -12.01 4.03 -4.37
N GLU A 136 -12.89 3.92 -3.38
CA GLU A 136 -12.70 2.96 -2.29
C GLU A 136 -12.43 1.55 -2.83
N SER A 137 -13.24 1.07 -3.77
CA SER A 137 -13.03 -0.24 -4.40
C SER A 137 -11.69 -0.35 -5.13
N THR A 138 -11.20 0.74 -5.71
CA THR A 138 -9.89 0.80 -6.38
C THR A 138 -8.76 0.67 -5.36
N TYR A 139 -8.84 1.38 -4.25
CA TYR A 139 -7.86 1.28 -3.16
C TYR A 139 -7.90 -0.07 -2.45
N VAL A 140 -9.09 -0.62 -2.23
CA VAL A 140 -9.26 -1.99 -1.70
C VAL A 140 -8.49 -2.99 -2.57
N ARG A 141 -8.65 -2.95 -3.89
CA ARG A 141 -7.91 -3.84 -4.80
C ARG A 141 -6.39 -3.64 -4.75
N ALA A 142 -5.94 -2.40 -4.59
CA ALA A 142 -4.51 -2.10 -4.44
C ALA A 142 -3.96 -2.73 -3.16
N VAL A 143 -4.65 -2.56 -2.04
CA VAL A 143 -4.28 -3.14 -0.73
C VAL A 143 -4.35 -4.67 -0.74
N GLU A 144 -5.39 -5.26 -1.33
CA GLU A 144 -5.50 -6.72 -1.53
C GLU A 144 -4.35 -7.27 -2.38
N THR A 145 -4.00 -6.56 -3.45
CA THR A 145 -2.88 -6.93 -4.33
C THR A 145 -1.56 -6.91 -3.55
N LEU A 146 -1.33 -5.87 -2.75
CA LEU A 146 -0.15 -5.76 -1.89
C LEU A 146 -0.11 -6.92 -0.89
N GLY A 147 -1.20 -7.17 -0.16
CA GLY A 147 -1.29 -8.27 0.80
C GLY A 147 -1.07 -9.65 0.16
N SER A 148 -1.61 -9.88 -1.03
CA SER A 148 -1.38 -11.11 -1.80
C SER A 148 0.08 -11.29 -2.20
N ARG A 149 0.75 -10.23 -2.64
CA ARG A 149 2.19 -10.26 -2.97
C ARG A 149 3.04 -10.54 -1.73
N ILE A 150 2.75 -9.90 -0.60
CA ILE A 150 3.44 -10.15 0.66
C ILE A 150 3.29 -11.62 1.08
N ARG A 151 2.07 -12.19 1.03
CA ARG A 151 1.85 -13.60 1.34
C ARG A 151 2.65 -14.53 0.44
N LYS A 152 2.70 -14.28 -0.88
CA LYS A 152 3.52 -15.08 -1.82
C LYS A 152 5.01 -15.01 -1.50
N ILE A 153 5.52 -13.85 -1.13
CA ILE A 153 6.91 -13.69 -0.69
C ILE A 153 7.14 -14.50 0.61
N THR A 154 6.22 -14.42 1.55
CA THR A 154 6.26 -15.15 2.82
C THR A 154 6.29 -16.66 2.61
N GLU A 155 5.45 -17.19 1.72
CA GLU A 155 5.44 -18.60 1.33
C GLU A 155 6.78 -19.03 0.70
N SER A 156 7.32 -18.20 -0.19
CA SER A 156 8.62 -18.43 -0.81
C SER A 156 9.77 -18.44 0.21
N LEU A 157 9.69 -17.62 1.25
CA LEU A 157 10.62 -17.60 2.37
C LEU A 157 10.46 -18.85 3.25
N SER A 158 9.22 -19.28 3.52
CA SER A 158 8.90 -20.41 4.40
C SER A 158 9.33 -21.75 3.81
N SER A 159 9.35 -21.89 2.48
CA SER A 159 9.74 -23.14 1.80
C SER A 159 11.24 -23.48 1.94
N LEU A 160 12.02 -22.65 2.61
CA LEU A 160 13.46 -22.75 2.77
C LEU A 160 13.91 -23.11 4.21
N GLY A 161 13.00 -23.16 5.13
CA GLY A 161 13.22 -23.54 6.53
C GLY A 161 12.76 -24.94 6.80
#